data_d8c3e08e7b14e69028c61d1428366986
#
_entry.id   d8c3e08e7b14e69028c61d1428366986
#
_cell.length_a   1.000
_cell.length_b   1.000
_cell.length_c   1.000
_cell.angle_alpha   90.00
_cell.angle_beta   90.00
_cell.angle_gamma   90.00
#
_symmetry.space_group_name_H-M   'P 1'
#
loop_
_entity.id
_entity.type
_entity.pdbx_description
1 polymer ?
#
loop_
_entity_poly.entity_id
_entity_poly.type
_entity_poly.pdbx_seq_one_letter_code
_entity_poly.pdbx_strand_id
1 'polypeptide(L)'
;RDSTNVLNADAAIFGPVDMDHMQWLVDLVEQIATEKAGIIKPNCTAIIGPQPHEEAVMPILAEAAERNHAMLVRDGYEMTASDRMAAVGGQVATLTTPNGTYEGVPIAKFGEHQAHNALAALAASEVVIPVNGPLDGDLVAEALGSVKIPGRIEQIRTSPTIILDGGHNVNAAEALRKAIEESYDFKQLVGVVAMMRDKQVEEYLGVLEPILSSVVVTENSWRERVMPADELEKIAVDVFGRDRVIKEANLPDAIQTAVNMVDAEDELGVGYGHGVLICGSFVTAGDARLMLEEHASPTMRQAMAVHQPAVDPDDSDQPADKAEDEAADNLEDSVS
;
A
#
# COMPACT_ATOMS: atom_id res chain seq x y z
N ARG A 1 16.62 -13.49 1.15
CA ARG A 1 16.15 -13.94 -0.19
C ARG A 1 14.68 -13.58 -0.31
N ASP A 2 14.29 -12.99 -1.45
CA ASP A 2 12.90 -12.70 -1.75
C ASP A 2 12.11 -14.02 -1.85
N SER A 3 11.00 -14.14 -1.09
CA SER A 3 10.20 -15.36 -1.02
C SER A 3 9.55 -15.70 -2.37
N THR A 4 9.30 -14.71 -3.22
CA THR A 4 8.69 -14.91 -4.54
C THR A 4 9.65 -15.48 -5.58
N ASN A 5 10.96 -15.52 -5.27
CA ASN A 5 11.98 -16.09 -6.15
C ASN A 5 11.82 -17.59 -6.46
N VAL A 6 11.00 -18.31 -5.70
CA VAL A 6 10.74 -19.75 -5.93
C VAL A 6 9.72 -20.01 -7.04
N LEU A 7 8.94 -18.99 -7.42
CA LEU A 7 7.88 -19.13 -8.41
C LEU A 7 8.40 -18.97 -9.84
N ASN A 8 7.82 -19.71 -10.78
CA ASN A 8 7.96 -19.49 -12.22
C ASN A 8 6.69 -18.81 -12.71
N ALA A 9 6.69 -17.48 -12.72
CA ALA A 9 5.55 -16.70 -13.11
C ALA A 9 5.65 -16.23 -14.57
N ASP A 10 4.51 -16.10 -15.25
CA ASP A 10 4.42 -15.56 -16.61
C ASP A 10 4.65 -14.05 -16.62
N ALA A 11 4.30 -13.36 -15.53
CA ALA A 11 4.52 -11.94 -15.32
C ALA A 11 5.25 -11.68 -13.99
N ALA A 12 6.27 -10.82 -14.01
CA ALA A 12 6.99 -10.36 -12.84
C ALA A 12 6.86 -8.85 -12.73
N ILE A 13 6.22 -8.34 -11.65
CA ILE A 13 5.98 -6.91 -11.44
C ILE A 13 7.00 -6.38 -10.45
N PHE A 14 7.66 -5.28 -10.82
CA PHE A 14 8.56 -4.52 -9.97
C PHE A 14 7.94 -3.17 -9.60
N GLY A 15 7.65 -2.98 -8.32
CA GLY A 15 7.43 -1.65 -7.76
C GLY A 15 8.75 -0.89 -7.61
N PRO A 16 8.76 0.31 -7.01
CA PRO A 16 9.97 1.06 -6.72
C PRO A 16 10.98 0.23 -5.92
N VAL A 17 12.22 0.17 -6.42
CA VAL A 17 13.34 -0.45 -5.70
C VAL A 17 14.09 0.66 -4.97
N ASP A 18 14.00 0.63 -3.66
CA ASP A 18 14.58 1.63 -2.77
C ASP A 18 15.13 0.99 -1.50
N MET A 19 15.83 1.76 -0.68
CA MET A 19 16.41 1.31 0.59
C MET A 19 15.32 1.10 1.64
N ASP A 20 14.88 -0.13 1.83
CA ASP A 20 14.05 -0.56 2.95
C ASP A 20 14.81 -1.65 3.72
N HIS A 21 14.89 -1.60 5.04
CA HIS A 21 15.62 -2.57 5.89
C HIS A 21 17.15 -2.42 5.98
N MET A 22 17.64 -1.27 6.44
CA MET A 22 19.07 -0.98 6.65
C MET A 22 19.82 -1.93 7.61
N GLN A 23 19.16 -2.83 8.33
CA GLN A 23 19.83 -3.61 9.39
C GLN A 23 20.48 -4.93 8.96
N TRP A 24 20.20 -5.46 7.76
CA TRP A 24 20.61 -6.83 7.44
C TRP A 24 21.37 -7.06 6.15
N LEU A 25 21.30 -6.21 5.15
CA LEU A 25 22.01 -6.42 3.88
C LEU A 25 22.18 -5.10 3.12
N VAL A 26 23.40 -4.63 3.06
CA VAL A 26 24.00 -3.96 1.93
C VAL A 26 23.67 -2.52 1.65
N ASP A 27 24.72 -1.77 1.66
CA ASP A 27 24.85 -0.33 1.41
C ASP A 27 24.52 0.13 -0.02
N LEU A 28 23.93 -0.71 -0.90
CA LEU A 28 23.73 -0.37 -2.29
C LEU A 28 22.39 -0.86 -2.84
N VAL A 29 21.65 0.04 -3.45
CA VAL A 29 20.39 -0.22 -4.20
C VAL A 29 20.58 -1.34 -5.25
N GLU A 30 21.77 -1.44 -5.85
CA GLU A 30 22.13 -2.44 -6.84
C GLU A 30 22.03 -3.88 -6.31
N GLN A 31 22.32 -4.10 -5.04
CA GLN A 31 22.23 -5.44 -4.46
C GLN A 31 20.78 -5.82 -4.19
N ILE A 32 19.96 -4.87 -3.75
CA ILE A 32 18.51 -5.06 -3.62
C ILE A 32 17.92 -5.36 -5.00
N ALA A 33 18.30 -4.60 -6.02
CA ALA A 33 17.89 -4.83 -7.41
C ALA A 33 18.31 -6.23 -7.91
N THR A 34 19.55 -6.65 -7.61
CA THR A 34 20.06 -7.97 -7.98
C THR A 34 19.25 -9.10 -7.32
N GLU A 35 18.90 -8.96 -6.04
CA GLU A 35 18.08 -9.96 -5.36
C GLU A 35 16.66 -10.00 -5.94
N LYS A 36 16.05 -8.84 -6.15
CA LYS A 36 14.72 -8.73 -6.75
C LYS A 36 14.69 -9.22 -8.20
N ALA A 37 15.74 -8.97 -8.98
CA ALA A 37 15.87 -9.48 -10.36
C ALA A 37 15.73 -11.00 -10.48
N GLY A 38 15.94 -11.74 -9.39
CA GLY A 38 15.74 -13.18 -9.34
C GLY A 38 14.30 -13.65 -9.62
N ILE A 39 13.29 -12.78 -9.54
CA ILE A 39 11.91 -13.10 -9.93
C ILE A 39 11.71 -13.12 -11.47
N ILE A 40 12.63 -12.55 -12.24
CA ILE A 40 12.58 -12.62 -13.71
C ILE A 40 12.94 -14.05 -14.14
N LYS A 41 11.97 -14.78 -14.64
CA LYS A 41 12.08 -16.18 -15.04
C LYS A 41 12.17 -16.32 -16.56
N PRO A 42 12.61 -17.50 -17.06
CA PRO A 42 12.69 -17.71 -18.51
C PRO A 42 11.37 -17.44 -19.21
N ASN A 43 11.41 -16.60 -20.25
CA ASN A 43 10.30 -16.21 -21.11
C ASN A 43 9.14 -15.48 -20.39
N CYS A 44 9.33 -14.98 -19.17
CA CYS A 44 8.31 -14.15 -18.51
C CYS A 44 8.26 -12.73 -19.11
N THR A 45 7.24 -11.98 -18.74
CA THR A 45 7.19 -10.52 -18.95
C THR A 45 7.55 -9.82 -17.66
N ALA A 46 8.64 -9.04 -17.66
CA ALA A 46 9.05 -8.19 -16.55
C ALA A 46 8.44 -6.82 -16.71
N ILE A 47 7.50 -6.48 -15.84
CA ILE A 47 6.75 -5.22 -15.81
C ILE A 47 7.36 -4.34 -14.73
N ILE A 48 7.92 -3.19 -15.13
CA ILE A 48 8.71 -2.36 -14.25
C ILE A 48 8.02 -1.00 -14.09
N GLY A 49 7.53 -0.74 -12.87
CA GLY A 49 7.01 0.56 -12.47
C GLY A 49 8.12 1.61 -12.33
N PRO A 50 7.77 2.87 -12.03
CA PRO A 50 8.73 3.96 -11.85
C PRO A 50 9.82 3.60 -10.84
N GLN A 51 11.08 3.88 -11.18
CA GLN A 51 12.24 3.58 -10.33
C GLN A 51 12.87 4.87 -9.82
N PRO A 52 12.96 5.09 -8.49
CA PRO A 52 13.62 6.28 -7.93
C PRO A 52 15.13 6.30 -8.23
N HIS A 53 15.75 5.13 -8.42
CA HIS A 53 17.17 4.95 -8.72
C HIS A 53 17.35 4.26 -10.08
N GLU A 54 16.75 4.81 -11.14
CA GLU A 54 16.68 4.19 -12.46
C GLU A 54 18.07 3.83 -12.99
N GLU A 55 19.07 4.74 -12.88
CA GLU A 55 20.43 4.52 -13.37
C GLU A 55 21.13 3.31 -12.72
N ALA A 56 20.83 3.00 -11.45
CA ALA A 56 21.40 1.88 -10.72
C ALA A 56 20.60 0.59 -10.92
N VAL A 57 19.27 0.68 -10.97
CA VAL A 57 18.36 -0.47 -10.97
C VAL A 57 18.15 -1.05 -12.37
N MET A 58 17.92 -0.19 -13.37
CA MET A 58 17.51 -0.65 -14.70
C MET A 58 18.56 -1.51 -15.42
N PRO A 59 19.89 -1.22 -15.35
CA PRO A 59 20.88 -2.10 -15.97
C PRO A 59 20.81 -3.54 -15.43
N ILE A 60 20.57 -3.71 -14.13
CA ILE A 60 20.50 -5.02 -13.47
C ILE A 60 19.25 -5.79 -13.92
N LEU A 61 18.09 -5.11 -13.95
CA LEU A 61 16.85 -5.73 -14.39
C LEU A 61 16.89 -6.08 -15.89
N ALA A 62 17.46 -5.21 -16.72
CA ALA A 62 17.63 -5.43 -18.15
C ALA A 62 18.55 -6.62 -18.45
N GLU A 63 19.70 -6.73 -17.76
CA GLU A 63 20.60 -7.88 -17.88
C GLU A 63 19.91 -9.19 -17.45
N ALA A 64 19.13 -9.14 -16.38
CA ALA A 64 18.37 -10.31 -15.92
C ALA A 64 17.29 -10.72 -16.93
N ALA A 65 16.61 -9.77 -17.55
CA ALA A 65 15.62 -10.03 -18.59
C ALA A 65 16.28 -10.64 -19.86
N GLU A 66 17.39 -10.09 -20.30
CA GLU A 66 18.15 -10.62 -21.45
C GLU A 66 18.58 -12.06 -21.20
N ARG A 67 19.18 -12.35 -20.04
CA ARG A 67 19.62 -13.72 -19.66
C ARG A 67 18.48 -14.73 -19.65
N ASN A 68 17.28 -14.30 -19.34
CA ASN A 68 16.09 -15.16 -19.25
C ASN A 68 15.19 -15.08 -20.48
N HIS A 69 15.60 -14.36 -21.54
CA HIS A 69 14.75 -14.10 -22.71
C HIS A 69 13.37 -13.56 -22.34
N ALA A 70 13.31 -12.76 -21.28
CA ALA A 70 12.10 -12.13 -20.77
C ALA A 70 11.82 -10.83 -21.54
N MET A 71 10.54 -10.53 -21.75
CA MET A 71 10.12 -9.25 -22.30
C MET A 71 10.16 -8.18 -21.22
N LEU A 72 10.69 -6.99 -21.52
CA LEU A 72 10.61 -5.83 -20.66
C LEU A 72 9.44 -4.93 -21.05
N VAL A 73 8.63 -4.54 -20.06
CA VAL A 73 7.56 -3.54 -20.20
C VAL A 73 7.75 -2.51 -19.09
N ARG A 74 8.18 -1.30 -19.45
CA ARG A 74 8.62 -0.26 -18.53
C ARG A 74 7.65 0.91 -18.52
N ASP A 75 7.36 1.40 -17.33
CA ASP A 75 6.61 2.64 -17.16
C ASP A 75 7.41 3.83 -17.70
N GLY A 76 6.73 4.72 -18.41
CA GLY A 76 7.35 5.84 -19.13
C GLY A 76 7.94 5.49 -20.49
N TYR A 77 7.95 4.20 -20.88
CA TYR A 77 8.50 3.72 -22.15
C TYR A 77 7.47 2.89 -22.92
N GLU A 78 7.40 1.57 -22.64
CA GLU A 78 6.47 0.65 -23.31
C GLU A 78 5.04 0.77 -22.76
N MET A 79 4.86 1.27 -21.55
CA MET A 79 3.56 1.58 -20.94
C MET A 79 3.58 2.96 -20.28
N THR A 80 2.42 3.63 -20.23
CA THR A 80 2.31 4.98 -19.64
C THR A 80 0.96 5.20 -18.96
N ALA A 81 0.97 5.98 -17.85
CA ALA A 81 -0.23 6.57 -17.26
C ALA A 81 -0.21 8.08 -17.51
N SER A 82 -1.19 8.60 -18.23
CA SER A 82 -1.29 10.02 -18.60
C SER A 82 -2.67 10.59 -18.29
N ASP A 83 -2.83 11.91 -18.52
CA ASP A 83 -4.10 12.65 -18.36
C ASP A 83 -4.79 12.41 -17.02
N ARG A 84 -3.97 12.26 -15.97
CA ARG A 84 -4.44 11.97 -14.61
C ARG A 84 -5.17 13.19 -14.03
N MET A 85 -6.38 12.95 -13.54
CA MET A 85 -7.21 13.95 -12.86
C MET A 85 -7.79 13.37 -11.57
N ALA A 86 -7.81 14.17 -10.50
CA ALA A 86 -8.51 13.79 -9.26
C ALA A 86 -10.02 13.67 -9.52
N ALA A 87 -10.64 12.66 -8.92
CA ALA A 87 -12.08 12.40 -9.00
C ALA A 87 -12.61 11.98 -7.63
N VAL A 88 -13.94 12.01 -7.46
CA VAL A 88 -14.57 11.57 -6.22
C VAL A 88 -14.27 10.09 -5.98
N GLY A 89 -13.65 9.78 -4.84
CA GLY A 89 -13.29 8.42 -4.46
C GLY A 89 -12.01 7.88 -5.10
N GLY A 90 -11.24 8.74 -5.80
CA GLY A 90 -9.99 8.34 -6.44
C GLY A 90 -9.53 9.29 -7.52
N GLN A 91 -9.25 8.78 -8.69
CA GLN A 91 -8.76 9.52 -9.85
C GLN A 91 -9.18 8.87 -11.15
N VAL A 92 -9.00 9.59 -12.26
CA VAL A 92 -9.17 9.09 -13.63
C VAL A 92 -7.85 9.25 -14.36
N ALA A 93 -7.48 8.29 -15.21
CA ALA A 93 -6.28 8.37 -16.02
C ALA A 93 -6.45 7.68 -17.37
N THR A 94 -5.60 8.01 -18.34
CA THR A 94 -5.39 7.24 -19.57
C THR A 94 -4.26 6.25 -19.32
N LEU A 95 -4.53 4.95 -19.50
CA LEU A 95 -3.55 3.88 -19.34
C LEU A 95 -3.20 3.29 -20.71
N THR A 96 -1.94 3.36 -21.11
CA THR A 96 -1.44 2.78 -22.35
C THR A 96 -0.51 1.63 -22.04
N THR A 97 -0.75 0.47 -22.64
CA THR A 97 0.07 -0.74 -22.56
C THR A 97 0.55 -1.12 -23.97
N PRO A 98 1.45 -2.10 -24.12
CA PRO A 98 1.82 -2.62 -25.42
C PRO A 98 0.63 -3.16 -26.24
N ASN A 99 -0.47 -3.56 -25.59
CA ASN A 99 -1.63 -4.15 -26.27
C ASN A 99 -2.72 -3.11 -26.64
N GLY A 100 -2.75 -1.95 -25.97
CA GLY A 100 -3.74 -0.93 -26.27
C GLY A 100 -3.76 0.27 -25.35
N THR A 101 -4.66 1.22 -25.63
CA THR A 101 -4.88 2.42 -24.83
C THR A 101 -6.29 2.41 -24.27
N TYR A 102 -6.41 2.68 -22.98
CA TYR A 102 -7.64 2.75 -22.21
C TYR A 102 -7.81 4.18 -21.71
N GLU A 103 -8.71 4.92 -22.32
CA GLU A 103 -8.94 6.33 -21.99
C GLU A 103 -9.95 6.49 -20.85
N GLY A 104 -9.71 7.47 -19.97
CA GLY A 104 -10.66 7.84 -18.93
C GLY A 104 -10.94 6.74 -17.90
N VAL A 105 -9.96 5.89 -17.60
CA VAL A 105 -10.12 4.76 -16.68
C VAL A 105 -10.25 5.28 -15.24
N PRO A 106 -11.36 4.98 -14.54
CA PRO A 106 -11.49 5.28 -13.13
C PRO A 106 -10.56 4.38 -12.30
N ILE A 107 -9.86 4.96 -11.34
CA ILE A 107 -8.98 4.26 -10.40
C ILE A 107 -9.44 4.62 -8.99
N ALA A 108 -10.00 3.66 -8.24
CA ALA A 108 -10.57 3.86 -6.91
C ALA A 108 -9.49 4.05 -5.83
N LYS A 109 -8.39 4.73 -6.16
CA LYS A 109 -7.26 5.02 -5.26
C LYS A 109 -6.71 6.40 -5.53
N PHE A 110 -6.25 7.07 -4.47
CA PHE A 110 -5.65 8.40 -4.53
C PHE A 110 -4.13 8.31 -4.75
N GLY A 111 -3.59 9.36 -5.36
CA GLY A 111 -2.16 9.56 -5.57
C GLY A 111 -1.62 8.97 -6.88
N GLU A 112 -0.64 9.65 -7.44
CA GLU A 112 0.00 9.30 -8.72
C GLU A 112 0.56 7.88 -8.75
N HIS A 113 1.21 7.45 -7.64
CA HIS A 113 1.76 6.11 -7.51
C HIS A 113 0.70 5.00 -7.69
N GLN A 114 -0.57 5.27 -7.39
CA GLN A 114 -1.65 4.29 -7.59
C GLN A 114 -2.08 4.20 -9.06
N ALA A 115 -1.93 5.26 -9.83
CA ALA A 115 -2.14 5.18 -11.29
C ALA A 115 -1.06 4.30 -11.94
N HIS A 116 0.20 4.43 -11.51
CA HIS A 116 1.29 3.56 -11.97
C HIS A 116 1.10 2.09 -11.51
N ASN A 117 0.62 1.88 -10.28
CA ASN A 117 0.27 0.53 -9.80
C ASN A 117 -0.87 -0.08 -10.62
N ALA A 118 -1.90 0.70 -10.96
CA ALA A 118 -3.01 0.25 -11.81
C ALA A 118 -2.52 -0.09 -13.23
N LEU A 119 -1.63 0.73 -13.80
CA LEU A 119 -1.00 0.46 -15.09
C LEU A 119 -0.22 -0.85 -15.08
N ALA A 120 0.62 -1.08 -14.05
CA ALA A 120 1.39 -2.31 -13.91
C ALA A 120 0.48 -3.54 -13.73
N ALA A 121 -0.61 -3.40 -12.96
CA ALA A 121 -1.61 -4.46 -12.79
C ALA A 121 -2.34 -4.77 -14.09
N LEU A 122 -2.72 -3.75 -14.87
CA LEU A 122 -3.33 -3.91 -16.18
C LEU A 122 -2.38 -4.64 -17.15
N ALA A 123 -1.13 -4.19 -17.26
CA ALA A 123 -0.14 -4.83 -18.11
C ALA A 123 0.11 -6.31 -17.72
N ALA A 124 0.13 -6.62 -16.42
CA ALA A 124 0.24 -8.00 -15.95
C ALA A 124 -1.00 -8.83 -16.28
N SER A 125 -2.19 -8.23 -16.16
CA SER A 125 -3.45 -8.90 -16.51
C SER A 125 -3.50 -9.27 -18.00
N GLU A 126 -2.99 -8.42 -18.87
CA GLU A 126 -2.90 -8.69 -20.31
C GLU A 126 -1.92 -9.82 -20.66
N VAL A 127 -0.93 -10.08 -19.79
CA VAL A 127 -0.01 -11.23 -19.96
C VAL A 127 -0.69 -12.54 -19.58
N VAL A 128 -1.48 -12.55 -18.49
CA VAL A 128 -2.00 -13.80 -17.92
C VAL A 128 -3.40 -14.16 -18.43
N ILE A 129 -4.17 -13.18 -18.92
CA ILE A 129 -5.50 -13.43 -19.50
C ILE A 129 -5.35 -13.75 -21.00
N PRO A 130 -5.75 -14.95 -21.44
CA PRO A 130 -5.55 -15.38 -22.81
C PRO A 130 -6.54 -14.72 -23.79
N VAL A 131 -6.29 -13.47 -24.16
CA VAL A 131 -7.04 -12.72 -25.17
C VAL A 131 -6.14 -12.31 -26.34
N ASN A 132 -6.71 -12.15 -27.53
CA ASN A 132 -5.99 -11.60 -28.67
C ASN A 132 -6.23 -10.08 -28.74
N GLY A 133 -5.25 -9.29 -28.32
CA GLY A 133 -5.33 -7.82 -28.29
C GLY A 133 -5.65 -7.26 -26.91
N PRO A 134 -6.13 -6.00 -26.81
CA PRO A 134 -6.43 -5.36 -25.54
C PRO A 134 -7.58 -6.06 -24.80
N LEU A 135 -7.59 -5.94 -23.47
CA LEU A 135 -8.72 -6.34 -22.65
C LEU A 135 -9.94 -5.46 -22.95
N ASP A 136 -11.12 -5.93 -22.57
CA ASP A 136 -12.34 -5.12 -22.66
C ASP A 136 -12.23 -3.89 -21.75
N GLY A 137 -12.40 -2.69 -22.35
CA GLY A 137 -12.22 -1.42 -21.65
C GLY A 137 -13.24 -1.20 -20.53
N ASP A 138 -14.47 -1.68 -20.69
CA ASP A 138 -15.51 -1.55 -19.66
C ASP A 138 -15.18 -2.44 -18.45
N LEU A 139 -14.68 -3.65 -18.68
CA LEU A 139 -14.20 -4.53 -17.60
C LEU A 139 -12.99 -3.96 -16.88
N VAL A 140 -12.04 -3.34 -17.60
CA VAL A 140 -10.88 -2.67 -16.99
C VAL A 140 -11.35 -1.50 -16.14
N ALA A 141 -12.27 -0.68 -16.63
CA ALA A 141 -12.82 0.45 -15.89
C ALA A 141 -13.59 0.00 -14.64
N GLU A 142 -14.40 -1.04 -14.72
CA GLU A 142 -15.11 -1.63 -13.58
C GLU A 142 -14.14 -2.18 -12.53
N ALA A 143 -13.16 -2.97 -12.95
CA ALA A 143 -12.19 -3.59 -12.05
C ALA A 143 -11.37 -2.54 -11.30
N LEU A 144 -10.74 -1.58 -12.01
CA LEU A 144 -9.90 -0.56 -11.39
C LEU A 144 -10.71 0.49 -10.62
N GLY A 145 -11.95 0.77 -11.07
CA GLY A 145 -12.88 1.68 -10.39
C GLY A 145 -13.51 1.10 -9.13
N SER A 146 -13.46 -0.21 -8.93
CA SER A 146 -14.04 -0.88 -7.75
C SER A 146 -13.01 -1.47 -6.79
N VAL A 147 -11.71 -1.45 -7.15
CA VAL A 147 -10.65 -2.08 -6.35
C VAL A 147 -10.56 -1.49 -4.95
N LYS A 148 -10.47 -2.37 -3.94
CA LYS A 148 -10.26 -1.99 -2.55
C LYS A 148 -8.94 -2.54 -2.08
N ILE A 149 -8.09 -1.67 -1.56
CA ILE A 149 -6.82 -2.03 -0.96
C ILE A 149 -6.80 -1.42 0.43
N PRO A 150 -7.13 -2.20 1.47
CA PRO A 150 -7.14 -1.70 2.85
C PRO A 150 -5.79 -1.09 3.25
N GLY A 151 -5.84 0.00 4.02
CA GLY A 151 -4.63 0.68 4.50
C GLY A 151 -3.77 1.32 3.41
N ARG A 152 -4.35 1.69 2.27
CA ARG A 152 -3.69 2.48 1.21
C ARG A 152 -4.53 3.72 0.93
N ILE A 153 -4.27 4.80 1.69
CA ILE A 153 -5.05 6.05 1.70
C ILE A 153 -6.55 5.70 1.76
N GLU A 154 -6.88 4.82 2.69
CA GLU A 154 -8.23 4.31 2.88
C GLU A 154 -9.05 5.28 3.72
N GLN A 155 -10.00 5.98 3.09
CA GLN A 155 -10.94 6.80 3.84
C GLN A 155 -12.01 5.92 4.46
N ILE A 156 -11.98 5.81 5.80
CA ILE A 156 -12.90 4.95 6.56
C ILE A 156 -14.08 5.72 7.18
N ARG A 157 -13.93 7.04 7.31
CA ARG A 157 -14.96 7.94 7.86
C ARG A 157 -14.92 9.28 7.12
N THR A 158 -16.07 9.94 7.02
CA THR A 158 -16.21 11.21 6.28
C THR A 158 -16.35 12.44 7.18
N SER A 159 -16.76 12.28 8.45
CA SER A 159 -16.95 13.40 9.38
C SER A 159 -16.67 12.99 10.82
N PRO A 160 -15.56 13.46 11.42
CA PRO A 160 -14.41 14.01 10.69
C PRO A 160 -13.84 12.96 9.73
N THR A 161 -13.13 13.42 8.71
CA THR A 161 -12.48 12.50 7.78
C THR A 161 -11.40 11.69 8.49
N ILE A 162 -11.47 10.35 8.42
CA ILE A 162 -10.42 9.46 8.94
C ILE A 162 -9.82 8.67 7.79
N ILE A 163 -8.50 8.79 7.65
CA ILE A 163 -7.71 8.11 6.61
C ILE A 163 -6.74 7.14 7.26
N LEU A 164 -6.67 5.93 6.74
CA LEU A 164 -5.70 4.91 7.13
C LEU A 164 -4.66 4.72 6.03
N ASP A 165 -3.39 4.72 6.41
CA ASP A 165 -2.29 4.36 5.50
C ASP A 165 -1.23 3.48 6.17
N GLY A 166 -0.83 2.40 5.51
CA GLY A 166 0.16 1.44 6.00
C GLY A 166 1.60 1.72 5.55
N GLY A 167 1.85 2.87 4.90
CA GLY A 167 3.19 3.31 4.54
C GLY A 167 4.10 3.42 5.76
N HIS A 168 5.36 2.95 5.64
CA HIS A 168 6.25 2.83 6.78
C HIS A 168 7.71 3.13 6.45
N ASN A 169 8.00 3.69 5.29
CA ASN A 169 9.30 4.17 4.86
C ASN A 169 9.18 5.58 4.26
N VAL A 170 10.30 6.23 4.04
CA VAL A 170 10.37 7.63 3.57
C VAL A 170 9.67 7.81 2.22
N ASN A 171 9.91 6.92 1.27
CA ASN A 171 9.28 6.97 -0.06
C ASN A 171 7.75 6.86 0.04
N ALA A 172 7.24 5.97 0.90
CA ALA A 172 5.80 5.86 1.16
C ALA A 172 5.23 7.13 1.82
N ALA A 173 5.97 7.78 2.72
CA ALA A 173 5.56 9.04 3.33
C ALA A 173 5.47 10.16 2.30
N GLU A 174 6.43 10.26 1.37
CA GLU A 174 6.41 11.22 0.27
C GLU A 174 5.20 11.02 -0.65
N ALA A 175 4.93 9.76 -1.04
CA ALA A 175 3.77 9.40 -1.84
C ALA A 175 2.45 9.72 -1.13
N LEU A 176 2.37 9.41 0.19
CA LEU A 176 1.22 9.71 1.03
C LEU A 176 0.99 11.23 1.14
N ARG A 177 2.03 12.00 1.48
CA ARG A 177 1.96 13.45 1.55
C ARG A 177 1.45 14.06 0.26
N LYS A 178 2.07 13.71 -0.88
CA LYS A 178 1.67 14.19 -2.19
C LYS A 178 0.20 13.87 -2.50
N ALA A 179 -0.22 12.65 -2.22
CA ALA A 179 -1.60 12.22 -2.46
C ALA A 179 -2.62 12.96 -1.56
N ILE A 180 -2.27 13.24 -0.29
CA ILE A 180 -3.13 14.05 0.60
C ILE A 180 -3.23 15.48 0.09
N GLU A 181 -2.10 16.13 -0.26
CA GLU A 181 -2.09 17.49 -0.79
C GLU A 181 -2.87 17.63 -2.11
N GLU A 182 -2.87 16.59 -2.97
CA GLU A 182 -3.60 16.59 -4.25
C GLU A 182 -5.09 16.32 -4.11
N SER A 183 -5.50 15.54 -3.09
CA SER A 183 -6.85 14.97 -3.05
C SER A 183 -7.74 15.54 -1.94
N TYR A 184 -7.15 16.23 -0.97
CA TYR A 184 -7.86 16.78 0.20
C TYR A 184 -7.45 18.21 0.47
N ASP A 185 -8.41 19.02 0.92
CA ASP A 185 -8.19 20.41 1.36
C ASP A 185 -8.36 20.48 2.89
N PHE A 186 -7.37 19.94 3.63
CA PHE A 186 -7.40 19.97 5.08
C PHE A 186 -6.92 21.33 5.62
N LYS A 187 -7.72 21.95 6.48
CA LYS A 187 -7.32 23.07 7.33
C LYS A 187 -6.57 22.58 8.56
N GLN A 188 -7.01 21.42 9.07
CA GLN A 188 -6.40 20.75 10.19
C GLN A 188 -6.37 19.25 9.92
N LEU A 189 -5.17 18.66 9.96
CA LEU A 189 -4.96 17.22 9.87
C LEU A 189 -4.12 16.77 11.07
N VAL A 190 -4.68 15.92 11.92
CA VAL A 190 -4.01 15.35 13.09
C VAL A 190 -3.51 13.96 12.74
N GLY A 191 -2.20 13.71 12.93
CA GLY A 191 -1.61 12.39 12.75
C GLY A 191 -1.78 11.51 13.99
N VAL A 192 -2.15 10.23 13.81
CA VAL A 192 -1.99 9.16 14.82
C VAL A 192 -0.94 8.21 14.28
N VAL A 193 0.21 8.15 14.95
CA VAL A 193 1.39 7.47 14.41
C VAL A 193 1.92 6.41 15.36
N ALA A 194 2.10 5.19 14.84
CA ALA A 194 2.89 4.14 15.48
C ALA A 194 3.76 3.44 14.43
N MET A 195 5.05 3.33 14.71
CA MET A 195 6.05 2.81 13.79
C MET A 195 6.85 1.66 14.40
N MET A 196 7.48 0.86 13.55
CA MET A 196 8.42 -0.18 13.99
C MET A 196 9.80 0.43 14.27
N ARG A 197 10.54 -0.14 15.23
CA ARG A 197 11.86 0.36 15.66
C ARG A 197 12.93 0.33 14.58
N ASP A 198 12.77 -0.58 13.61
CA ASP A 198 13.72 -0.81 12.53
C ASP A 198 13.52 0.14 11.33
N LYS A 199 12.68 1.16 11.47
CA LYS A 199 12.37 2.11 10.38
C LYS A 199 13.03 3.47 10.61
N GLN A 200 13.16 4.25 9.54
CA GLN A 200 13.66 5.62 9.54
C GLN A 200 12.58 6.58 10.04
N VAL A 201 12.37 6.58 11.37
CA VAL A 201 11.22 7.24 12.00
C VAL A 201 11.31 8.76 11.88
N GLU A 202 12.49 9.34 12.12
CA GLU A 202 12.72 10.79 12.07
C GLU A 202 12.45 11.33 10.66
N GLU A 203 13.03 10.69 9.64
CA GLU A 203 12.86 11.08 8.25
C GLU A 203 11.41 10.91 7.79
N TYR A 204 10.76 9.80 8.19
CA TYR A 204 9.33 9.56 7.90
C TYR A 204 8.46 10.68 8.46
N LEU A 205 8.64 11.03 9.73
CA LEU A 205 7.90 12.11 10.39
C LEU A 205 8.21 13.47 9.77
N GLY A 206 9.47 13.73 9.41
CA GLY A 206 9.89 14.95 8.75
C GLY A 206 9.21 15.19 7.40
N VAL A 207 8.95 14.12 6.64
CA VAL A 207 8.18 14.22 5.39
C VAL A 207 6.73 14.62 5.64
N LEU A 208 6.10 14.11 6.70
CA LEU A 208 4.69 14.37 7.02
C LEU A 208 4.47 15.67 7.82
N GLU A 209 5.54 16.22 8.43
CA GLU A 209 5.45 17.42 9.26
C GLU A 209 4.70 18.59 8.61
N PRO A 210 4.94 18.92 7.32
CA PRO A 210 4.28 20.06 6.68
C PRO A 210 2.75 19.93 6.53
N ILE A 211 2.22 18.71 6.51
CA ILE A 211 0.77 18.48 6.32
C ILE A 211 0.03 18.17 7.62
N LEU A 212 0.74 17.86 8.70
CA LEU A 212 0.13 17.55 10.00
C LEU A 212 0.15 18.77 10.92
N SER A 213 -1.00 19.20 11.42
CA SER A 213 -1.09 20.26 12.42
C SER A 213 -0.57 19.81 13.79
N SER A 214 -0.79 18.57 14.15
CA SER A 214 -0.32 17.93 15.38
C SER A 214 -0.20 16.43 15.18
N VAL A 215 0.55 15.74 16.08
CA VAL A 215 0.71 14.30 16.05
C VAL A 215 0.43 13.69 17.43
N VAL A 216 -0.35 12.62 17.44
CA VAL A 216 -0.55 11.74 18.60
C VAL A 216 0.28 10.48 18.37
N VAL A 217 1.34 10.31 19.15
CA VAL A 217 2.20 9.13 19.07
C VAL A 217 1.66 8.01 19.95
N THR A 218 1.68 6.78 19.43
CA THR A 218 1.05 5.63 20.06
C THR A 218 1.81 4.34 19.79
N GLU A 219 1.27 3.21 20.26
CA GLU A 219 1.78 1.86 20.00
C GLU A 219 0.69 1.03 19.32
N ASN A 220 1.11 0.05 18.48
CA ASN A 220 0.22 -0.92 17.86
C ASN A 220 0.29 -2.29 18.57
N SER A 221 -0.47 -3.27 18.08
CA SER A 221 -0.57 -4.60 18.69
C SER A 221 0.73 -5.43 18.61
N TRP A 222 1.67 -5.11 17.71
CA TRP A 222 2.92 -5.87 17.57
C TRP A 222 4.00 -5.41 18.57
N ARG A 223 3.78 -5.73 19.85
CA ARG A 223 4.58 -5.27 21.00
C ARG A 223 6.08 -5.57 20.91
N GLU A 224 6.46 -6.61 20.19
CA GLU A 224 7.88 -7.00 20.05
C GLU A 224 8.65 -6.08 19.09
N ARG A 225 7.98 -5.46 18.12
CA ARG A 225 8.61 -4.67 17.06
C ARG A 225 8.24 -3.20 17.09
N VAL A 226 7.09 -2.84 17.66
CA VAL A 226 6.67 -1.44 17.72
C VAL A 226 7.68 -0.61 18.52
N MET A 227 7.95 0.62 18.12
CA MET A 227 8.69 1.59 18.90
C MET A 227 7.84 2.00 20.10
N PRO A 228 8.36 1.95 21.36
CA PRO A 228 7.63 2.44 22.51
C PRO A 228 7.21 3.90 22.34
N ALA A 229 6.02 4.25 22.80
CA ALA A 229 5.48 5.61 22.69
C ALA A 229 6.41 6.67 23.33
N ASP A 230 7.14 6.32 24.40
CA ASP A 230 8.12 7.22 25.05
C ASP A 230 9.35 7.52 24.17
N GLU A 231 9.75 6.57 23.32
CA GLU A 231 10.86 6.76 22.37
C GLU A 231 10.36 7.55 21.17
N LEU A 232 9.20 7.19 20.63
CA LEU A 232 8.59 7.86 19.49
C LEU A 232 8.23 9.33 19.82
N GLU A 233 7.78 9.62 21.05
CA GLU A 233 7.52 10.98 21.53
C GLU A 233 8.73 11.87 21.40
N LYS A 234 9.92 11.39 21.78
CA LYS A 234 11.16 12.18 21.73
C LYS A 234 11.50 12.58 20.29
N ILE A 235 11.45 11.61 19.37
CA ILE A 235 11.71 11.85 17.95
C ILE A 235 10.66 12.81 17.38
N ALA A 236 9.39 12.59 17.71
CA ALA A 236 8.31 13.46 17.24
C ALA A 236 8.45 14.89 17.76
N VAL A 237 8.89 15.09 19.01
CA VAL A 237 9.15 16.42 19.58
C VAL A 237 10.31 17.12 18.87
N ASP A 238 11.34 16.40 18.49
CA ASP A 238 12.46 16.97 17.73
C ASP A 238 12.02 17.44 16.32
N VAL A 239 11.06 16.74 15.70
CA VAL A 239 10.53 17.07 14.37
C VAL A 239 9.44 18.13 14.41
N PHE A 240 8.43 17.98 15.27
CA PHE A 240 7.21 18.84 15.30
C PHE A 240 7.28 19.97 16.31
N GLY A 241 8.18 19.88 17.30
CA GLY A 241 8.13 20.74 18.49
C GLY A 241 7.16 20.23 19.55
N ARG A 242 7.44 20.55 20.83
CA ARG A 242 6.70 20.02 21.99
C ARG A 242 5.21 20.30 21.96
N ASP A 243 4.83 21.47 21.48
CA ASP A 243 3.43 21.92 21.53
C ASP A 243 2.50 21.18 20.53
N ARG A 244 3.10 20.49 19.56
CA ARG A 244 2.37 19.73 18.51
C ARG A 244 2.36 18.23 18.76
N VAL A 245 2.95 17.73 19.86
CA VAL A 245 3.08 16.30 20.13
C VAL A 245 2.31 15.91 21.38
N ILE A 246 1.43 14.91 21.24
CA ILE A 246 0.70 14.28 22.33
C ILE A 246 1.08 12.81 22.37
N LYS A 247 1.27 12.25 23.57
CA LYS A 247 1.53 10.83 23.74
C LYS A 247 0.32 10.14 24.35
N GLU A 248 -0.16 9.11 23.65
CA GLU A 248 -1.17 8.17 24.10
C GLU A 248 -0.72 6.76 23.72
N ALA A 249 -0.22 6.00 24.68
CA ALA A 249 0.35 4.67 24.40
C ALA A 249 -0.70 3.65 23.90
N ASN A 250 -1.97 3.89 24.18
CA ASN A 250 -3.10 3.05 23.76
C ASN A 250 -3.71 3.58 22.46
N LEU A 251 -3.72 2.77 21.41
CA LEU A 251 -4.23 3.17 20.09
C LEU A 251 -5.69 3.65 20.10
N PRO A 252 -6.65 3.00 20.78
CA PRO A 252 -8.01 3.54 20.91
C PRO A 252 -8.05 4.94 21.51
N ASP A 253 -7.28 5.19 22.58
CA ASP A 253 -7.23 6.49 23.25
C ASP A 253 -6.56 7.54 22.35
N ALA A 254 -5.53 7.15 21.60
CA ALA A 254 -4.86 8.01 20.63
C ALA A 254 -5.80 8.45 19.50
N ILE A 255 -6.58 7.51 18.97
CA ILE A 255 -7.59 7.81 17.94
C ILE A 255 -8.67 8.76 18.51
N GLN A 256 -9.16 8.47 19.71
CA GLN A 256 -10.18 9.33 20.36
C GLN A 256 -9.64 10.73 20.65
N THR A 257 -8.39 10.84 21.11
CA THR A 257 -7.71 12.13 21.33
C THR A 257 -7.62 12.92 20.03
N ALA A 258 -7.16 12.30 18.94
CA ALA A 258 -7.08 12.95 17.64
C ALA A 258 -8.44 13.38 17.10
N VAL A 259 -9.49 12.57 17.25
CA VAL A 259 -10.86 12.92 16.87
C VAL A 259 -11.35 14.11 17.69
N ASN A 260 -11.15 14.11 19.01
CA ASN A 260 -11.55 15.22 19.87
C ASN A 260 -10.85 16.54 19.51
N MET A 261 -9.58 16.48 19.07
CA MET A 261 -8.83 17.66 18.64
C MET A 261 -9.44 18.29 17.38
N VAL A 262 -9.82 17.49 16.40
CA VAL A 262 -10.42 18.01 15.17
C VAL A 262 -11.87 18.43 15.35
N ASP A 263 -12.62 17.76 16.23
CA ASP A 263 -14.01 18.14 16.55
C ASP A 263 -14.08 19.44 17.38
N ALA A 264 -13.07 19.71 18.23
CA ALA A 264 -13.05 20.92 19.06
C ALA A 264 -12.87 22.22 18.25
N GLU A 265 -12.24 22.14 17.06
CA GLU A 265 -12.02 23.28 16.16
C GLU A 265 -13.08 23.40 15.05
N ASP A 266 -14.02 22.45 14.98
CA ASP A 266 -15.11 22.50 14.01
C ASP A 266 -16.26 23.40 14.52
N GLU A 267 -16.08 24.73 14.44
CA GLU A 267 -17.05 25.75 14.87
C GLU A 267 -18.43 25.61 14.20
N LEU A 268 -18.49 24.92 13.05
CA LEU A 268 -19.74 24.77 12.28
C LEU A 268 -20.38 23.39 12.45
N GLY A 269 -19.71 22.43 13.10
CA GLY A 269 -20.19 21.07 13.32
C GLY A 269 -20.36 20.23 12.03
N VAL A 270 -19.71 20.62 10.95
CA VAL A 270 -19.82 19.96 9.62
C VAL A 270 -18.60 19.08 9.28
N GLY A 271 -17.52 19.10 10.07
CA GLY A 271 -16.30 18.33 9.87
C GLY A 271 -15.53 18.67 8.59
N TYR A 272 -15.90 19.74 7.89
CA TYR A 272 -15.30 20.10 6.60
C TYR A 272 -13.90 20.69 6.78
N GLY A 273 -12.92 20.07 6.11
CA GLY A 273 -11.53 20.50 6.17
C GLY A 273 -10.79 20.02 7.43
N HIS A 274 -11.40 19.11 8.21
CA HIS A 274 -10.79 18.54 9.41
C HIS A 274 -10.66 17.03 9.27
N GLY A 275 -9.48 16.48 9.62
CA GLY A 275 -9.21 15.07 9.44
C GLY A 275 -8.20 14.48 10.40
N VAL A 276 -8.22 13.16 10.48
CA VAL A 276 -7.27 12.32 11.21
C VAL A 276 -6.59 11.39 10.23
N LEU A 277 -5.26 11.37 10.23
CA LEU A 277 -4.44 10.45 9.45
C LEU A 277 -3.80 9.43 10.39
N ILE A 278 -4.16 8.16 10.25
CA ILE A 278 -3.61 7.06 11.04
C ILE A 278 -2.61 6.33 10.14
N CYS A 279 -1.32 6.36 10.51
CA CYS A 279 -0.25 5.86 9.64
C CYS A 279 0.99 5.34 10.37
N GLY A 280 2.03 4.98 9.62
CA GLY A 280 3.35 4.56 10.09
C GLY A 280 3.58 3.05 10.10
N SER A 281 2.54 2.23 9.95
CA SER A 281 2.66 0.77 9.83
C SER A 281 1.36 0.14 9.31
N PHE A 282 1.48 -0.96 8.57
CA PHE A 282 0.32 -1.80 8.24
C PHE A 282 -0.40 -2.35 9.47
N VAL A 283 0.35 -2.67 10.53
CA VAL A 283 -0.24 -3.15 11.79
C VAL A 283 -1.08 -2.05 12.41
N THR A 284 -0.57 -0.82 12.46
CA THR A 284 -1.31 0.34 12.98
C THR A 284 -2.60 0.61 12.18
N ALA A 285 -2.50 0.59 10.85
CA ALA A 285 -3.67 0.78 10.00
C ALA A 285 -4.69 -0.36 10.16
N GLY A 286 -4.23 -1.61 10.27
CA GLY A 286 -5.07 -2.79 10.49
C GLY A 286 -5.79 -2.76 11.84
N ASP A 287 -5.06 -2.49 12.94
CA ASP A 287 -5.61 -2.37 14.27
C ASP A 287 -6.69 -1.26 14.35
N ALA A 288 -6.35 -0.09 13.78
CA ALA A 288 -7.29 1.04 13.74
C ALA A 288 -8.54 0.71 12.92
N ARG A 289 -8.38 0.01 11.79
CA ARG A 289 -9.49 -0.40 10.94
C ARG A 289 -10.47 -1.30 11.69
N LEU A 290 -9.95 -2.33 12.38
CA LEU A 290 -10.77 -3.24 13.19
C LEU A 290 -11.55 -2.48 14.27
N MET A 291 -10.89 -1.59 15.00
CA MET A 291 -11.51 -0.79 16.07
C MET A 291 -12.63 0.13 15.53
N LEU A 292 -12.38 0.79 14.40
CA LEU A 292 -13.36 1.70 13.80
C LEU A 292 -14.55 0.96 13.18
N GLU A 293 -14.35 -0.25 12.64
CA GLU A 293 -15.44 -1.10 12.14
C GLU A 293 -16.29 -1.68 13.27
N GLU A 294 -15.70 -2.11 14.38
CA GLU A 294 -16.42 -2.63 15.55
C GLU A 294 -17.31 -1.57 16.20
N HIS A 295 -16.87 -0.32 16.23
CA HIS A 295 -17.61 0.82 16.80
C HIS A 295 -18.55 1.49 15.79
N ALA A 296 -18.57 1.06 14.54
CA ALA A 296 -19.47 1.58 13.52
C ALA A 296 -20.93 1.25 13.88
N SER A 297 -21.81 2.27 13.76
CA SER A 297 -23.25 2.03 13.93
C SER A 297 -23.78 1.01 12.92
N PRO A 298 -24.93 0.34 13.16
CA PRO A 298 -25.53 -0.60 12.20
C PRO A 298 -25.68 0.00 10.79
N THR A 299 -26.02 1.30 10.70
CA THR A 299 -26.13 2.04 9.43
C THR A 299 -24.77 2.24 8.75
N MET A 300 -23.72 2.51 9.53
CA MET A 300 -22.35 2.59 9.02
C MET A 300 -21.83 1.23 8.57
N ARG A 301 -22.09 0.15 9.32
CA ARG A 301 -21.75 -1.23 8.93
C ARG A 301 -22.44 -1.63 7.65
N GLN A 302 -23.68 -1.21 7.44
CA GLN A 302 -24.43 -1.48 6.22
C GLN A 302 -23.86 -0.69 5.01
N ALA A 303 -23.43 0.56 5.21
CA ALA A 303 -22.75 1.35 4.18
C ALA A 303 -21.37 0.77 3.83
N MET A 304 -20.64 0.24 4.81
CA MET A 304 -19.37 -0.47 4.63
C MET A 304 -19.56 -1.83 3.95
N ALA A 305 -20.62 -2.57 4.31
CA ALA A 305 -20.93 -3.90 3.76
C ALA A 305 -21.39 -3.85 2.29
N VAL A 306 -22.10 -2.79 1.87
CA VAL A 306 -22.46 -2.57 0.46
C VAL A 306 -21.20 -2.45 -0.44
N HIS A 307 -20.06 -2.27 0.19
CA HIS A 307 -18.76 -2.16 -0.44
C HIS A 307 -17.86 -3.41 -0.24
N GLN A 308 -18.34 -4.51 0.33
CA GLN A 308 -17.60 -5.78 0.39
C GLN A 308 -18.09 -6.69 -0.74
N PRO A 309 -17.20 -7.30 -1.56
CA PRO A 309 -17.60 -8.36 -2.47
C PRO A 309 -18.22 -9.49 -1.63
N ALA A 310 -19.32 -10.06 -2.11
CA ALA A 310 -19.96 -11.21 -1.48
C ALA A 310 -18.91 -12.34 -1.39
N VAL A 311 -18.51 -12.70 -0.18
CA VAL A 311 -17.78 -13.95 0.07
C VAL A 311 -18.82 -15.04 -0.10
N ASP A 312 -18.59 -15.93 -1.06
CA ASP A 312 -19.45 -17.09 -1.30
C ASP A 312 -19.47 -17.96 -0.02
N PRO A 313 -20.62 -18.18 0.62
CA PRO A 313 -20.67 -18.94 1.87
C PRO A 313 -20.30 -20.43 1.71
N ASP A 314 -20.07 -20.91 0.49
CA ASP A 314 -19.75 -22.31 0.20
C ASP A 314 -18.23 -22.64 0.26
N ASP A 315 -17.35 -21.64 0.49
CA ASP A 315 -15.89 -21.87 0.53
C ASP A 315 -15.34 -22.12 1.96
N SER A 316 -16.21 -22.21 2.97
CA SER A 316 -15.82 -22.41 4.39
C SER A 316 -15.91 -23.84 4.91
N ASP A 317 -16.31 -24.83 4.09
CA ASP A 317 -16.46 -26.24 4.51
C ASP A 317 -15.59 -27.22 3.68
N GLN A 318 -14.27 -27.00 3.66
CA GLN A 318 -13.35 -28.12 3.42
C GLN A 318 -12.48 -28.34 4.66
N PRO A 319 -12.68 -29.44 5.39
CA PRO A 319 -11.82 -29.78 6.51
C PRO A 319 -10.43 -30.13 6.00
N ALA A 320 -9.43 -29.42 6.55
CA ALA A 320 -8.01 -29.72 6.38
C ALA A 320 -7.63 -30.96 7.19
N ASP A 321 -8.16 -32.13 6.79
CA ASP A 321 -7.82 -33.41 7.41
C ASP A 321 -7.92 -34.51 6.36
N LYS A 322 -6.90 -34.67 5.53
CA LYS A 322 -6.61 -35.90 4.74
C LYS A 322 -5.26 -35.85 3.97
N ALA A 323 -4.27 -35.15 4.47
CA ALA A 323 -2.96 -35.10 3.81
C ALA A 323 -1.81 -35.80 4.59
N GLU A 324 -2.09 -36.44 5.73
CA GLU A 324 -1.03 -37.07 6.52
C GLU A 324 -1.04 -38.63 6.50
N ASP A 325 -2.03 -39.29 5.91
CA ASP A 325 -2.11 -40.78 5.94
C ASP A 325 -1.73 -41.49 4.65
N GLU A 326 -1.37 -40.80 3.55
CA GLU A 326 -0.89 -41.46 2.31
C GLU A 326 0.64 -41.44 2.12
N ALA A 327 1.40 -40.83 3.04
CA ALA A 327 2.87 -40.79 2.95
C ALA A 327 3.59 -41.92 3.72
N ALA A 328 2.87 -42.74 4.48
CA ALA A 328 3.46 -43.81 5.29
C ALA A 328 3.46 -45.20 4.63
N ASP A 329 2.69 -45.41 3.57
CA ASP A 329 2.51 -46.76 2.99
C ASP A 329 3.36 -47.06 1.74
N ASN A 330 4.23 -46.13 1.30
CA ASN A 330 5.08 -46.34 0.10
C ASN A 330 6.59 -46.50 0.38
N LEU A 331 6.98 -46.81 1.63
CA LEU A 331 8.41 -46.96 1.99
C LEU A 331 8.83 -48.40 2.35
N GLU A 332 7.96 -49.43 2.26
CA GLU A 332 8.33 -50.80 2.58
C GLU A 332 8.51 -51.74 1.39
N ASP A 333 8.36 -51.34 0.14
CA ASP A 333 8.47 -52.24 -1.01
C ASP A 333 9.67 -52.00 -1.96
N SER A 334 10.76 -51.42 -1.48
CA SER A 334 11.98 -51.31 -2.28
C SER A 334 13.27 -51.74 -1.55
N VAL A 335 13.26 -52.89 -0.87
CA VAL A 335 14.50 -53.66 -0.53
C VAL A 335 14.16 -55.14 -0.57
N SER A 336 14.38 -55.75 -1.73
CA SER A 336 14.82 -57.14 -1.90
C SER A 336 15.26 -57.37 -3.34
#